data_0bae465c3a824e7e7c7087d8e238e94b
#
_entry.id   0bae465c3a824e7e7c7087d8e238e94b
#
_cell.length_a   1.000
_cell.length_b   1.000
_cell.length_c   1.000
_cell.angle_alpha   90.00
_cell.angle_beta   90.00
_cell.angle_gamma   90.00
#
_symmetry.space_group_name_H-M   'P 1'
#
loop_
_entity.id
_entity.type
_entity.pdbx_description
1 polymer ?
#
loop_
_entity_poly.entity_id
_entity_poly.type
_entity_poly.pdbx_seq_one_letter_code
_entity_poly.pdbx_strand_id
1 'polypeptide(L)'
;MAFFKKKPIRRKRSGKIPGRRRSRLIPISGFLVVCLGLAWFFESQATTTLIFVRHADTDMAMSANSDPPLNALGRQRAELLADFLQDIDVVASVDAIYASGLRRTQQTAAPLSERLGIEVNIADHYQIEAFMGHVLKAHKGNIVLIVSHSDIIAPLVEELHGSKNIPQIEQNEYHNIYIVTIPWFGKVKTLRLHYGVTVPMGLGPRISDYF
;
A
#
# COMPACT_ATOMS: atom_id res chain seq x y z
N MET A 1 23.00 -100.91 22.10
CA MET A 1 22.15 -100.00 21.33
C MET A 1 22.09 -98.63 22.03
N ALA A 2 22.83 -97.63 21.50
CA ALA A 2 22.92 -96.35 22.12
C ALA A 2 22.05 -95.35 21.32
N PHE A 3 21.02 -94.82 21.92
CA PHE A 3 20.13 -93.81 21.31
C PHE A 3 20.76 -92.40 21.42
N PHE A 4 21.22 -91.88 20.31
CA PHE A 4 21.61 -90.45 20.24
C PHE A 4 20.43 -89.55 20.21
N LYS A 5 20.20 -88.74 21.27
CA LYS A 5 19.20 -87.62 21.31
C LYS A 5 19.79 -86.41 20.58
N LYS A 6 19.21 -86.02 19.45
CA LYS A 6 19.48 -84.76 18.76
C LYS A 6 18.92 -83.59 19.57
N LYS A 7 19.76 -82.62 19.93
CA LYS A 7 19.36 -81.32 20.52
C LYS A 7 18.68 -80.44 19.47
N PRO A 8 17.62 -79.73 19.80
CA PRO A 8 16.92 -78.81 18.87
C PRO A 8 17.78 -77.53 18.64
N ILE A 9 17.91 -77.15 17.36
CA ILE A 9 18.60 -75.92 16.92
C ILE A 9 17.74 -74.73 17.28
N ARG A 10 18.25 -73.88 18.18
CA ARG A 10 17.62 -72.64 18.63
C ARG A 10 17.76 -71.60 17.53
N ARG A 11 16.68 -71.31 16.74
CA ARG A 11 16.62 -70.21 15.77
C ARG A 11 16.83 -68.89 16.46
N LYS A 12 17.93 -68.20 16.17
CA LYS A 12 18.17 -66.80 16.56
C LYS A 12 17.04 -65.94 15.94
N ARG A 13 16.21 -65.34 16.77
CA ARG A 13 15.31 -64.27 16.32
C ARG A 13 16.16 -63.09 15.85
N SER A 14 16.09 -62.80 14.54
CA SER A 14 16.61 -61.60 13.93
C SER A 14 15.91 -60.39 14.60
N GLY A 15 16.61 -59.70 15.45
CA GLY A 15 16.17 -58.45 16.02
C GLY A 15 16.05 -57.42 14.91
N LYS A 16 14.87 -56.98 14.56
CA LYS A 16 14.61 -55.78 13.75
C LYS A 16 15.25 -54.58 14.46
N ILE A 17 16.34 -54.05 13.88
CA ILE A 17 16.93 -52.80 14.32
C ILE A 17 15.90 -51.71 14.08
N PRO A 18 15.36 -51.03 15.11
CA PRO A 18 14.41 -49.96 14.90
C PRO A 18 15.14 -48.83 14.18
N GLY A 19 14.55 -48.40 13.07
CA GLY A 19 15.17 -47.48 12.14
C GLY A 19 15.52 -46.15 12.75
N ARG A 20 16.81 -45.93 12.95
CA ARG A 20 17.45 -44.68 13.41
C ARG A 20 17.22 -43.51 12.44
N ARG A 21 16.49 -43.72 11.33
CA ARG A 21 16.16 -42.69 10.34
C ARG A 21 15.02 -41.78 10.78
N ARG A 22 13.99 -42.26 11.54
CA ARG A 22 12.88 -41.47 12.01
C ARG A 22 13.27 -40.36 13.03
N SER A 23 14.28 -40.60 13.87
CA SER A 23 14.71 -39.63 14.88
C SER A 23 15.44 -38.41 14.29
N ARG A 24 15.96 -38.48 13.05
CA ARG A 24 16.63 -37.35 12.40
C ARG A 24 15.66 -36.43 11.66
N LEU A 25 14.46 -36.88 11.32
CA LEU A 25 13.46 -36.08 10.64
C LEU A 25 12.74 -35.12 11.60
N ILE A 26 12.65 -35.46 12.89
CA ILE A 26 12.01 -34.64 13.91
C ILE A 26 12.68 -33.26 14.06
N PRO A 27 14.01 -33.14 14.24
CA PRO A 27 14.65 -31.82 14.33
C PRO A 27 14.57 -31.03 13.01
N ILE A 28 14.61 -31.71 11.85
CA ILE A 28 14.48 -31.06 10.54
C ILE A 28 13.06 -30.52 10.36
N SER A 29 12.04 -31.30 10.67
CA SER A 29 10.64 -30.82 10.60
C SER A 29 10.36 -29.71 11.60
N GLY A 30 10.91 -29.80 12.83
CA GLY A 30 10.84 -28.71 13.81
C GLY A 30 11.49 -27.43 13.32
N PHE A 31 12.67 -27.51 12.75
CA PHE A 31 13.35 -26.36 12.13
C PHE A 31 12.54 -25.73 11.00
N LEU A 32 11.99 -26.54 10.09
CA LEU A 32 11.14 -26.05 8.99
C LEU A 32 9.89 -25.34 9.50
N VAL A 33 9.22 -25.89 10.54
CA VAL A 33 8.05 -25.25 11.16
C VAL A 33 8.42 -23.89 11.77
N VAL A 34 9.57 -23.82 12.46
CA VAL A 34 10.06 -22.56 13.01
C VAL A 34 10.39 -21.56 11.90
N CYS A 35 11.08 -21.98 10.83
CA CYS A 35 11.38 -21.11 9.69
C CYS A 35 10.11 -20.60 9.00
N LEU A 36 9.13 -21.46 8.76
CA LEU A 36 7.84 -21.06 8.18
C LEU A 36 7.07 -20.12 9.11
N GLY A 37 7.08 -20.39 10.42
CA GLY A 37 6.48 -19.52 11.43
C GLY A 37 7.14 -18.15 11.49
N LEU A 38 8.47 -18.09 11.42
CA LEU A 38 9.22 -16.82 11.34
C LEU A 38 8.96 -16.08 10.02
N ALA A 39 8.95 -16.77 8.88
CA ALA A 39 8.65 -16.18 7.59
C ALA A 39 7.23 -15.57 7.59
N TRP A 40 6.23 -16.31 8.07
CA TRP A 40 4.88 -15.80 8.22
C TRP A 40 4.80 -14.62 9.20
N PHE A 41 5.53 -14.68 10.32
CA PHE A 41 5.62 -13.59 11.30
C PHE A 41 6.20 -12.32 10.67
N PHE A 42 7.32 -12.42 9.92
CA PHE A 42 7.92 -11.26 9.24
C PHE A 42 7.02 -10.69 8.16
N GLU A 43 6.34 -11.54 7.38
CA GLU A 43 5.34 -11.11 6.37
C GLU A 43 4.16 -10.38 7.03
N SER A 44 3.70 -10.83 8.19
CA SER A 44 2.61 -10.19 8.92
C SER A 44 2.96 -8.81 9.48
N GLN A 45 4.23 -8.43 9.49
CA GLN A 45 4.75 -7.13 9.98
C GLN A 45 4.86 -6.07 8.88
N ALA A 46 4.30 -6.33 7.70
CA ALA A 46 4.33 -5.40 6.59
C ALA A 46 3.72 -4.04 6.98
N THR A 47 4.44 -2.97 6.70
CA THR A 47 3.99 -1.59 6.91
C THR A 47 3.13 -1.16 5.73
N THR A 48 1.92 -0.68 5.99
CA THR A 48 1.05 -0.11 4.94
C THR A 48 1.31 1.38 4.82
N THR A 49 1.49 1.87 3.59
CA THR A 49 1.69 3.29 3.31
C THR A 49 0.54 3.81 2.45
N LEU A 50 -0.17 4.81 2.95
CA LEU A 50 -1.24 5.48 2.22
C LEU A 50 -0.79 6.89 1.84
N ILE A 51 -0.96 7.24 0.57
CA ILE A 51 -0.59 8.53 0.00
C ILE A 51 -1.88 9.24 -0.39
N PHE A 52 -2.19 10.35 0.28
CA PHE A 52 -3.37 11.16 -0.01
C PHE A 52 -2.97 12.41 -0.76
N VAL A 53 -3.64 12.65 -1.87
CA VAL A 53 -3.51 13.87 -2.67
C VAL A 53 -4.88 14.43 -3.01
N ARG A 54 -4.96 15.75 -3.09
CA ARG A 54 -6.13 16.42 -3.64
C ARG A 54 -6.09 16.31 -5.16
N HIS A 55 -7.26 16.23 -5.82
CA HIS A 55 -7.34 16.40 -7.26
C HIS A 55 -6.63 17.68 -7.72
N ALA A 56 -6.07 17.67 -8.91
CA ALA A 56 -5.38 18.81 -9.49
C ALA A 56 -6.35 19.94 -9.91
N ASP A 57 -5.80 21.03 -10.44
CA ASP A 57 -6.52 22.27 -10.73
C ASP A 57 -7.65 22.09 -11.74
N THR A 58 -8.77 22.73 -11.45
CA THR A 58 -9.98 22.75 -12.31
C THR A 58 -10.37 24.16 -12.66
N ASP A 59 -11.16 24.36 -13.74
CA ASP A 59 -11.69 25.67 -14.10
C ASP A 59 -12.84 26.07 -13.19
N MET A 60 -12.60 27.05 -12.33
CA MET A 60 -13.63 27.64 -11.45
C MET A 60 -14.77 28.30 -12.24
N ALA A 61 -14.50 28.79 -13.46
CA ALA A 61 -15.53 29.39 -14.34
C ALA A 61 -16.55 28.36 -14.84
N MET A 62 -16.21 27.07 -14.84
CA MET A 62 -17.15 25.97 -15.15
C MET A 62 -17.89 25.45 -13.92
N SER A 63 -17.90 26.17 -12.82
CA SER A 63 -18.53 25.77 -11.55
C SER A 63 -20.05 25.58 -11.62
N ALA A 64 -20.71 25.97 -12.73
CA ALA A 64 -22.09 25.57 -13.03
C ALA A 64 -22.23 24.06 -13.26
N ASN A 65 -21.12 23.36 -13.55
CA ASN A 65 -21.07 21.91 -13.63
C ASN A 65 -20.53 21.33 -12.31
N SER A 66 -21.27 20.46 -11.70
CA SER A 66 -20.89 19.80 -10.44
C SER A 66 -19.61 18.94 -10.54
N ASP A 67 -19.18 18.60 -11.77
CA ASP A 67 -18.00 17.76 -12.06
C ASP A 67 -17.12 18.36 -13.17
N PRO A 68 -16.41 19.48 -12.91
CA PRO A 68 -15.51 20.08 -13.90
C PRO A 68 -14.29 19.18 -14.13
N PRO A 69 -13.79 19.09 -15.40
CA PRO A 69 -12.54 18.42 -15.71
C PRO A 69 -11.33 19.24 -15.22
N LEU A 70 -10.14 18.63 -15.28
CA LEU A 70 -8.89 19.37 -15.06
C LEU A 70 -8.70 20.43 -16.15
N ASN A 71 -8.24 21.60 -15.74
CA ASN A 71 -7.75 22.62 -16.67
C ASN A 71 -6.34 22.29 -17.20
N ALA A 72 -5.73 23.18 -17.98
CA ALA A 72 -4.38 22.95 -18.55
C ALA A 72 -3.33 22.78 -17.44
N LEU A 73 -3.37 23.64 -16.40
CA LEU A 73 -2.46 23.57 -15.26
C LEU A 73 -2.67 22.27 -14.45
N GLY A 74 -3.94 21.86 -14.26
CA GLY A 74 -4.26 20.63 -13.56
C GLY A 74 -3.74 19.39 -14.28
N ARG A 75 -3.77 19.35 -15.62
CA ARG A 75 -3.17 18.25 -16.38
C ARG A 75 -1.66 18.22 -16.23
N GLN A 76 -0.98 19.37 -16.29
CA GLN A 76 0.46 19.43 -16.03
C GLN A 76 0.79 18.96 -14.60
N ARG A 77 0.00 19.38 -13.61
CA ARG A 77 0.18 18.93 -12.23
C ARG A 77 -0.04 17.44 -12.05
N ALA A 78 -0.98 16.84 -12.76
CA ALA A 78 -1.20 15.40 -12.75
C ALA A 78 0.01 14.62 -13.32
N GLU A 79 0.63 15.15 -14.38
CA GLU A 79 1.88 14.60 -14.93
C GLU A 79 3.03 14.71 -13.93
N LEU A 80 3.22 15.90 -13.30
CA LEU A 80 4.23 16.09 -12.26
C LEU A 80 4.03 15.18 -11.05
N LEU A 81 2.78 14.93 -10.67
CA LEU A 81 2.45 13.95 -9.62
C LEU A 81 2.88 12.55 -10.04
N ALA A 82 2.62 12.17 -11.28
CA ALA A 82 3.02 10.88 -11.81
C ALA A 82 4.55 10.74 -11.87
N ASP A 83 5.28 11.78 -12.31
CA ASP A 83 6.75 11.82 -12.28
C ASP A 83 7.29 11.65 -10.85
N PHE A 84 6.66 12.30 -9.88
CA PHE A 84 7.08 12.23 -8.47
C PHE A 84 6.80 10.87 -7.83
N LEU A 85 5.70 10.20 -8.19
CA LEU A 85 5.25 8.97 -7.54
C LEU A 85 5.69 7.68 -8.25
N GLN A 86 6.08 7.73 -9.53
CA GLN A 86 6.53 6.53 -10.25
C GLN A 86 7.75 5.88 -9.62
N ASP A 87 8.64 6.68 -9.02
CA ASP A 87 9.89 6.26 -8.39
C ASP A 87 9.87 6.51 -6.86
N ILE A 88 8.69 6.47 -6.23
CA ILE A 88 8.54 6.81 -4.81
C ILE A 88 9.21 5.80 -3.88
N ASP A 89 9.36 4.56 -4.33
CA ASP A 89 10.11 3.54 -3.64
C ASP A 89 11.20 2.97 -4.56
N VAL A 90 12.39 2.79 -4.01
CA VAL A 90 13.55 2.23 -4.73
C VAL A 90 13.33 0.78 -5.13
N VAL A 91 12.46 0.05 -4.42
CA VAL A 91 12.23 -1.39 -4.60
C VAL A 91 10.85 -1.70 -5.15
N ALA A 92 9.85 -0.88 -4.84
CA ALA A 92 8.47 -1.08 -5.23
C ALA A 92 7.85 0.23 -5.72
N SER A 93 6.83 0.15 -6.56
CA SER A 93 6.00 1.29 -6.96
C SER A 93 4.73 1.35 -6.12
N VAL A 94 3.82 2.29 -6.45
CA VAL A 94 2.45 2.27 -5.93
C VAL A 94 1.76 0.98 -6.37
N ASP A 95 1.15 0.25 -5.42
CA ASP A 95 0.51 -1.05 -5.67
C ASP A 95 -0.97 -0.91 -6.07
N ALA A 96 -1.63 0.16 -5.63
CA ALA A 96 -3.03 0.41 -5.94
C ALA A 96 -3.33 1.92 -5.98
N ILE A 97 -4.27 2.30 -6.83
CA ILE A 97 -4.72 3.68 -7.00
C ILE A 97 -6.23 3.75 -6.78
N TYR A 98 -6.67 4.67 -5.94
CA TYR A 98 -8.07 4.97 -5.69
C TYR A 98 -8.38 6.41 -6.07
N ALA A 99 -9.56 6.62 -6.66
CA ALA A 99 -10.12 7.93 -6.96
C ALA A 99 -11.61 7.96 -6.60
N SER A 100 -12.15 9.16 -6.36
CA SER A 100 -13.60 9.32 -6.21
C SER A 100 -14.30 9.20 -7.58
N GLY A 101 -15.64 9.13 -7.57
CA GLY A 101 -16.44 9.08 -8.79
C GLY A 101 -16.36 10.32 -9.69
N LEU A 102 -15.66 11.39 -9.27
CA LEU A 102 -15.58 12.64 -10.01
C LEU A 102 -14.42 12.64 -11.03
N ARG A 103 -14.68 13.22 -12.21
CA ARG A 103 -13.71 13.27 -13.32
C ARG A 103 -12.37 13.87 -12.93
N ARG A 104 -12.36 14.92 -12.12
CA ARG A 104 -11.14 15.62 -11.68
C ARG A 104 -10.19 14.71 -10.89
N THR A 105 -10.71 13.82 -10.02
CA THR A 105 -9.87 12.87 -9.28
C THR A 105 -9.33 11.77 -10.18
N GLN A 106 -10.16 11.24 -11.07
CA GLN A 106 -9.77 10.22 -12.02
C GLN A 106 -8.73 10.74 -13.01
N GLN A 107 -8.92 11.95 -13.54
CA GLN A 107 -7.95 12.59 -14.44
C GLN A 107 -6.62 12.93 -13.74
N THR A 108 -6.63 13.19 -12.42
CA THR A 108 -5.40 13.39 -11.65
C THR A 108 -4.64 12.07 -11.47
N ALA A 109 -5.34 10.96 -11.31
CA ALA A 109 -4.75 9.63 -11.15
C ALA A 109 -4.27 9.01 -12.48
N ALA A 110 -4.88 9.39 -13.60
CA ALA A 110 -4.71 8.73 -14.90
C ALA A 110 -3.25 8.64 -15.37
N PRO A 111 -2.41 9.71 -15.35
CA PRO A 111 -1.03 9.61 -15.82
C PRO A 111 -0.20 8.57 -15.06
N LEU A 112 -0.35 8.50 -13.74
CA LEU A 112 0.36 7.49 -12.94
C LEU A 112 -0.18 6.08 -13.21
N SER A 113 -1.50 5.94 -13.33
CA SER A 113 -2.17 4.68 -13.68
C SER A 113 -1.64 4.11 -15.00
N GLU A 114 -1.55 4.96 -16.03
CA GLU A 114 -1.03 4.58 -17.34
C GLU A 114 0.43 4.15 -17.29
N ARG A 115 1.28 4.89 -16.56
CA ARG A 115 2.73 4.58 -16.44
C ARG A 115 3.00 3.27 -15.72
N LEU A 116 2.23 3.00 -14.65
CA LEU A 116 2.40 1.80 -13.83
C LEU A 116 1.60 0.60 -14.35
N GLY A 117 0.65 0.81 -15.28
CA GLY A 117 -0.27 -0.23 -15.74
C GLY A 117 -1.25 -0.70 -14.66
N ILE A 118 -1.60 0.19 -13.69
CA ILE A 118 -2.48 -0.10 -12.56
C ILE A 118 -3.82 0.57 -12.81
N GLU A 119 -4.91 -0.18 -12.73
CA GLU A 119 -6.27 0.38 -12.87
C GLU A 119 -6.63 1.28 -11.69
N VAL A 120 -7.37 2.37 -11.97
CA VAL A 120 -7.90 3.27 -10.95
C VAL A 120 -9.17 2.68 -10.37
N ASN A 121 -9.15 2.35 -9.08
CA ASN A 121 -10.31 1.90 -8.34
C ASN A 121 -11.20 3.09 -7.96
N ILE A 122 -12.46 3.07 -8.38
CA ILE A 122 -13.42 4.13 -8.06
C ILE A 122 -14.14 3.77 -6.77
N ALA A 123 -14.10 4.67 -5.78
CA ALA A 123 -14.72 4.46 -4.48
C ALA A 123 -15.38 5.75 -3.95
N ASP A 124 -16.39 5.59 -3.09
CA ASP A 124 -16.99 6.71 -2.36
C ASP A 124 -16.15 7.02 -1.12
N HIS A 125 -15.37 8.09 -1.20
CA HIS A 125 -14.50 8.53 -0.11
C HIS A 125 -15.27 9.18 1.05
N TYR A 126 -16.54 9.56 0.86
CA TYR A 126 -17.37 10.14 1.91
C TYR A 126 -17.85 9.08 2.92
N GLN A 127 -17.83 7.80 2.54
CA GLN A 127 -18.04 6.66 3.45
C GLN A 127 -16.71 6.30 4.16
N ILE A 128 -16.18 7.24 4.97
CA ILE A 128 -14.79 7.24 5.46
C ILE A 128 -14.40 5.91 6.12
N GLU A 129 -15.16 5.46 7.13
CA GLU A 129 -14.88 4.22 7.88
C GLU A 129 -14.92 2.98 6.96
N ALA A 130 -15.96 2.86 6.14
CA ALA A 130 -16.12 1.73 5.22
C ALA A 130 -15.02 1.71 4.15
N PHE A 131 -14.69 2.88 3.60
CA PHE A 131 -13.64 3.01 2.58
C PHE A 131 -12.26 2.68 3.16
N MET A 132 -11.87 3.28 4.30
CA MET A 132 -10.58 3.01 4.93
C MET A 132 -10.46 1.56 5.40
N GLY A 133 -11.52 1.00 5.99
CA GLY A 133 -11.57 -0.40 6.37
C GLY A 133 -11.37 -1.36 5.19
N HIS A 134 -11.97 -1.03 4.02
CA HIS A 134 -11.77 -1.79 2.78
C HIS A 134 -10.31 -1.69 2.29
N VAL A 135 -9.77 -0.47 2.18
CA VAL A 135 -8.40 -0.23 1.69
C VAL A 135 -7.37 -0.94 2.56
N LEU A 136 -7.45 -0.80 3.88
CA LEU A 136 -6.51 -1.43 4.82
C LEU A 136 -6.58 -2.96 4.78
N LYS A 137 -7.76 -3.53 4.58
CA LYS A 137 -7.94 -4.98 4.48
C LYS A 137 -7.38 -5.53 3.15
N ALA A 138 -7.64 -4.82 2.05
CA ALA A 138 -7.24 -5.26 0.70
C ALA A 138 -5.74 -5.07 0.43
N HIS A 139 -5.11 -4.04 1.04
CA HIS A 139 -3.76 -3.58 0.69
C HIS A 139 -2.82 -3.54 1.89
N LYS A 140 -2.93 -4.51 2.80
CA LYS A 140 -2.01 -4.63 3.92
C LYS A 140 -0.58 -4.82 3.44
N GLY A 141 0.33 -3.95 3.87
CA GLY A 141 1.74 -4.00 3.49
C GLY A 141 2.09 -3.32 2.17
N ASN A 142 1.11 -2.73 1.51
CA ASN A 142 1.25 -2.11 0.20
C ASN A 142 1.33 -0.59 0.29
N ILE A 143 1.72 0.04 -0.82
CA ILE A 143 1.69 1.50 -1.04
C ILE A 143 0.47 1.82 -1.87
N VAL A 144 -0.44 2.64 -1.35
CA VAL A 144 -1.71 2.98 -2.00
C VAL A 144 -1.82 4.47 -2.20
N LEU A 145 -2.07 4.91 -3.44
CA LEU A 145 -2.41 6.29 -3.76
C LEU A 145 -3.93 6.49 -3.67
N ILE A 146 -4.36 7.55 -2.99
CA ILE A 146 -5.75 7.97 -2.86
C ILE A 146 -5.88 9.42 -3.33
N VAL A 147 -6.51 9.62 -4.49
CA VAL A 147 -6.79 10.95 -5.04
C VAL A 147 -8.19 11.38 -4.59
N SER A 148 -8.26 12.39 -3.73
CA SER A 148 -9.50 12.80 -3.06
C SER A 148 -9.73 14.32 -3.12
N HIS A 149 -10.46 14.87 -2.15
CA HIS A 149 -10.89 16.27 -2.06
C HIS A 149 -10.35 16.92 -0.79
N SER A 150 -10.20 18.25 -0.80
CA SER A 150 -9.63 19.02 0.30
C SER A 150 -10.37 18.87 1.63
N ASP A 151 -11.68 18.67 1.59
CA ASP A 151 -12.58 18.53 2.75
C ASP A 151 -12.52 17.13 3.36
N ILE A 152 -12.07 16.11 2.60
CA ILE A 152 -12.10 14.71 3.02
C ILE A 152 -10.72 14.18 3.45
N ILE A 153 -9.61 14.75 2.96
CA ILE A 153 -8.26 14.25 3.28
C ILE A 153 -8.00 14.24 4.78
N ALA A 154 -8.31 15.32 5.49
CA ALA A 154 -8.10 15.38 6.93
C ALA A 154 -8.91 14.31 7.69
N PRO A 155 -10.24 14.16 7.47
CA PRO A 155 -11.02 13.07 8.02
C PRO A 155 -10.49 11.66 7.71
N LEU A 156 -10.03 11.40 6.47
CA LEU A 156 -9.44 10.10 6.10
C LEU A 156 -8.16 9.80 6.90
N VAL A 157 -7.32 10.80 7.11
CA VAL A 157 -6.08 10.64 7.90
C VAL A 157 -6.38 10.46 9.38
N GLU A 158 -7.39 11.16 9.92
CA GLU A 158 -7.83 11.01 11.31
C GLU A 158 -8.38 9.60 11.59
N GLU A 159 -9.16 9.04 10.66
CA GLU A 159 -9.69 7.68 10.75
C GLU A 159 -8.57 6.64 10.91
N LEU A 160 -7.43 6.87 10.28
CA LEU A 160 -6.23 6.02 10.38
C LEU A 160 -5.44 6.24 11.68
N HIS A 161 -5.97 6.99 12.64
CA HIS A 161 -5.23 7.44 13.83
C HIS A 161 -3.95 8.22 13.49
N GLY A 162 -3.94 8.86 12.33
CA GLY A 162 -2.89 9.75 11.87
C GLY A 162 -2.88 11.09 12.61
N SER A 163 -2.28 12.11 11.99
CA SER A 163 -2.24 13.46 12.58
C SER A 163 -3.64 14.07 12.64
N LYS A 164 -4.03 14.56 13.82
CA LYS A 164 -5.26 15.34 14.00
C LYS A 164 -5.08 16.84 13.70
N ASN A 165 -3.85 17.24 13.39
CA ASN A 165 -3.49 18.65 13.17
C ASN A 165 -3.15 18.91 11.69
N ILE A 166 -3.86 18.28 10.76
CA ILE A 166 -3.73 18.60 9.35
C ILE A 166 -4.35 19.99 9.16
N PRO A 167 -3.59 20.99 8.67
CA PRO A 167 -4.14 22.30 8.37
C PRO A 167 -5.26 22.18 7.33
N GLN A 168 -6.24 23.05 7.41
CA GLN A 168 -7.24 23.16 6.37
C GLN A 168 -6.56 23.42 5.03
N ILE A 169 -6.89 22.61 4.02
CA ILE A 169 -6.36 22.76 2.67
C ILE A 169 -7.11 23.89 1.98
N GLU A 170 -6.41 24.97 1.65
CA GLU A 170 -7.01 26.11 0.96
C GLU A 170 -7.44 25.76 -0.47
N GLN A 171 -8.34 26.56 -1.05
CA GLN A 171 -8.90 26.29 -2.38
C GLN A 171 -7.84 26.28 -3.51
N ASN A 172 -6.76 27.03 -3.34
CA ASN A 172 -5.63 27.15 -4.27
C ASN A 172 -4.46 26.19 -3.96
N GLU A 173 -4.56 25.36 -2.93
CA GLU A 173 -3.53 24.39 -2.55
C GLU A 173 -3.78 23.04 -3.24
N TYR A 174 -3.05 22.75 -4.30
CA TYR A 174 -3.09 21.50 -5.06
C TYR A 174 -1.79 20.71 -5.01
N HIS A 175 -0.78 21.20 -4.28
CA HIS A 175 0.58 20.66 -4.27
C HIS A 175 0.92 19.81 -3.05
N ASN A 176 -0.04 19.60 -2.16
CA ASN A 176 0.16 18.82 -0.93
C ASN A 176 0.04 17.31 -1.19
N ILE A 177 1.00 16.57 -0.65
CA ILE A 177 0.96 15.11 -0.53
C ILE A 177 1.01 14.78 0.96
N TYR A 178 0.08 13.97 1.43
CA TYR A 178 0.07 13.45 2.79
C TYR A 178 0.39 11.96 2.76
N ILE A 179 1.49 11.56 3.40
CA ILE A 179 1.93 10.17 3.49
C ILE A 179 1.63 9.68 4.90
N VAL A 180 0.79 8.67 5.00
CA VAL A 180 0.42 8.02 6.26
C VAL A 180 1.01 6.62 6.30
N THR A 181 1.93 6.41 7.23
CA THR A 181 2.60 5.13 7.42
C THR A 181 2.00 4.42 8.63
N ILE A 182 1.43 3.25 8.40
CA ILE A 182 0.76 2.43 9.40
C ILE A 182 1.63 1.20 9.66
N PRO A 183 2.46 1.21 10.72
CA PRO A 183 3.30 0.07 11.07
C PRO A 183 2.45 -1.03 11.73
N TRP A 184 2.89 -2.28 11.65
CA TRP A 184 2.29 -3.37 12.39
C TRP A 184 2.31 -3.15 13.92
N PHE A 185 3.36 -2.49 14.42
CA PHE A 185 3.52 -2.13 15.82
C PHE A 185 4.05 -0.70 15.94
N GLY A 186 3.45 0.07 16.85
CA GLY A 186 3.87 1.44 17.10
C GLY A 186 2.81 2.47 16.70
N LYS A 187 3.27 3.70 16.47
CA LYS A 187 2.37 4.82 16.16
C LYS A 187 2.30 5.06 14.67
N VAL A 188 1.12 5.35 14.17
CA VAL A 188 0.93 5.88 12.84
C VAL A 188 1.66 7.21 12.69
N LYS A 189 2.36 7.39 11.57
CA LYS A 189 3.08 8.62 11.25
C LYS A 189 2.45 9.27 10.03
N THR A 190 2.30 10.59 10.07
CA THR A 190 1.83 11.40 8.96
C THR A 190 2.93 12.36 8.57
N LEU A 191 3.28 12.39 7.29
CA LEU A 191 4.20 13.35 6.68
C LEU A 191 3.43 14.18 5.67
N ARG A 192 3.76 15.47 5.57
CA ARG A 192 3.30 16.34 4.48
C ARG A 192 4.50 16.74 3.63
N LEU A 193 4.38 16.49 2.34
CA LEU A 193 5.32 16.92 1.31
C LEU A 193 4.62 17.85 0.33
N HIS A 194 5.41 18.58 -0.43
CA HIS A 194 4.92 19.43 -1.52
C HIS A 194 5.57 18.98 -2.83
N TYR A 195 4.80 18.95 -3.90
CA TYR A 195 5.27 18.63 -5.24
C TYR A 195 4.89 19.76 -6.22
N GLY A 196 5.74 19.98 -7.22
CA GLY A 196 5.55 21.06 -8.16
C GLY A 196 5.80 22.46 -7.54
N VAL A 197 5.47 23.50 -8.29
CA VAL A 197 5.67 24.88 -7.88
C VAL A 197 4.39 25.43 -7.25
N THR A 198 4.53 26.12 -6.12
CA THR A 198 3.45 26.94 -5.57
C THR A 198 3.26 28.17 -6.46
N VAL A 199 2.08 28.32 -7.07
CA VAL A 199 1.76 29.52 -7.83
C VAL A 199 1.28 30.60 -6.85
N PRO A 200 1.99 31.74 -6.68
CA PRO A 200 1.52 32.85 -5.87
C PRO A 200 0.19 33.38 -6.43
N MET A 201 -0.76 33.70 -5.55
CA MET A 201 -1.99 34.35 -5.98
C MET A 201 -1.68 35.63 -6.77
N GLY A 202 -2.10 35.69 -8.03
CA GLY A 202 -2.00 36.89 -8.89
C GLY A 202 -1.03 36.82 -10.07
N LEU A 203 -0.18 35.80 -10.15
CA LEU A 203 0.68 35.57 -11.32
C LEU A 203 0.37 34.18 -11.86
N GLY A 204 -0.34 34.09 -12.98
CA GLY A 204 -0.45 32.84 -13.71
C GLY A 204 0.97 32.28 -13.98
N PRO A 205 1.17 30.94 -13.91
CA PRO A 205 2.49 30.36 -14.09
C PRO A 205 3.04 30.70 -15.47
N ARG A 206 4.24 31.24 -15.49
CA ARG A 206 5.01 31.30 -16.74
C ARG A 206 5.59 29.93 -16.97
N ILE A 207 5.47 29.43 -18.21
CA ILE A 207 6.05 28.14 -18.62
C ILE A 207 7.55 28.08 -18.32
N SER A 208 8.25 29.25 -18.25
CA SER A 208 9.65 29.39 -17.86
C SER A 208 9.96 29.07 -16.40
N ASP A 209 8.96 28.89 -15.53
CA ASP A 209 9.16 28.66 -14.10
C ASP A 209 9.26 27.15 -13.78
N TYR A 210 9.17 26.28 -14.80
CA TYR A 210 9.20 24.83 -14.69
C TYR A 210 10.43 24.17 -15.33
N PHE A 211 11.39 24.96 -15.88
CA PHE A 211 12.61 24.45 -16.52
C PHE A 211 13.87 25.16 -15.99
#